data_06be3597a7275a5fd6d218d1bb21f1a8
#
_entry.id   06be3597a7275a5fd6d218d1bb21f1a8
#
_cell.length_a   1.000
_cell.length_b   1.000
_cell.length_c   1.000
_cell.angle_alpha   90.00
_cell.angle_beta   90.00
_cell.angle_gamma   90.00
#
_symmetry.space_group_name_H-M   'P 1'
#
loop_
_entity.id
_entity.type
_entity.pdbx_description
1 polymer ?
#
loop_
_entity_poly.entity_id
_entity_poly.type
_entity_poly.pdbx_seq_one_letter_code
_entity_poly.pdbx_strand_id
1 'polypeptide(L)'
;MLRIGDHALIATDSDGKKIGAVWIRLFNDMVKVYGFVDEQTPILSMAISHDYRGKGIGTKLMNEMCKLASNHQYKAISLSVDPSNPALRLYERFGFKKIGVDGTSWNMMISL
;
A
#
# COMPACT_ATOMS: atom_id res chain seq x y z
N MET A 1 -7.19 3.27 15.66
CA MET A 1 -5.95 3.15 16.45
C MET A 1 -4.99 2.19 15.77
N LEU A 2 -3.71 2.58 15.68
CA LEU A 2 -2.69 1.69 15.12
C LEU A 2 -2.31 0.61 16.12
N ARG A 3 -2.09 -0.61 15.62
CA ARG A 3 -1.61 -1.74 16.41
C ARG A 3 -0.12 -1.94 16.17
N ILE A 4 0.52 -2.78 16.98
CA ILE A 4 1.91 -3.17 16.74
C ILE A 4 2.02 -3.77 15.34
N GLY A 5 2.96 -3.25 14.53
CA GLY A 5 3.14 -3.66 13.14
C GLY A 5 2.30 -2.87 12.14
N ASP A 6 1.47 -1.94 12.62
CA ASP A 6 0.70 -1.05 11.75
C ASP A 6 1.43 0.28 11.62
N HIS A 7 1.51 0.80 10.40
CA HIS A 7 2.12 2.09 10.11
C HIS A 7 1.28 2.84 9.09
N ALA A 8 1.14 4.15 9.27
CA ALA A 8 0.37 4.98 8.37
C ALA A 8 1.08 6.31 8.13
N LEU A 9 0.92 6.84 6.93
CA LEU A 9 1.37 8.17 6.54
C LEU A 9 0.20 8.90 5.93
N ILE A 10 0.04 10.18 6.29
CA ILE A 10 -1.05 11.02 5.82
C ILE A 10 -0.46 12.23 5.11
N ALA A 11 -0.97 12.51 3.90
CA ALA A 11 -0.65 13.73 3.17
C ALA A 11 -1.71 14.78 3.46
N THR A 12 -1.26 16.02 3.69
CA THR A 12 -2.15 17.16 3.92
C THR A 12 -1.84 18.26 2.92
N ASP A 13 -2.85 19.09 2.62
CA ASP A 13 -2.63 20.30 1.83
C ASP A 13 -2.11 21.44 2.71
N SER A 14 -1.92 22.62 2.11
CA SER A 14 -1.41 23.80 2.82
C SER A 14 -2.32 24.28 3.95
N ASP A 15 -3.59 23.92 3.92
CA ASP A 15 -4.57 24.27 4.96
C ASP A 15 -4.70 23.19 6.03
N GLY A 16 -3.92 22.12 5.93
CA GLY A 16 -3.98 21.00 6.87
C GLY A 16 -5.06 19.98 6.58
N LYS A 17 -5.75 20.10 5.45
CA LYS A 17 -6.77 19.12 5.05
C LYS A 17 -6.12 17.83 4.58
N LYS A 18 -6.62 16.70 5.04
CA LYS A 18 -6.14 15.38 4.61
C LYS A 18 -6.53 15.13 3.16
N ILE A 19 -5.53 14.85 2.31
CA ILE A 19 -5.72 14.65 0.87
C ILE A 19 -5.29 13.27 0.41
N GLY A 20 -4.62 12.50 1.26
CA GLY A 20 -4.22 11.15 0.94
C GLY A 20 -3.68 10.43 2.16
N ALA A 21 -3.65 9.12 2.06
CA ALA A 21 -3.09 8.28 3.10
C ALA A 21 -2.57 6.98 2.50
N VAL A 22 -1.54 6.43 3.11
CA VAL A 22 -1.06 5.09 2.84
C VAL A 22 -0.80 4.41 4.18
N TRP A 23 -1.17 3.15 4.28
CA TRP A 23 -0.90 2.39 5.51
C TRP A 23 -0.54 0.96 5.17
N ILE A 24 0.23 0.34 6.06
CA ILE A 24 0.56 -1.07 6.01
C ILE A 24 0.16 -1.73 7.32
N ARG A 25 -0.25 -2.99 7.24
CA ARG A 25 -0.70 -3.75 8.40
C ARG A 25 -0.31 -5.21 8.23
N LEU A 26 0.16 -5.80 9.32
CA LEU A 26 0.40 -7.24 9.38
C LEU A 26 -0.90 -7.97 9.71
N PHE A 27 -1.11 -9.09 9.04
CA PHE A 27 -2.22 -10.01 9.30
C PHE A 27 -1.69 -11.39 9.58
N ASN A 28 -2.51 -12.24 10.17
CA ASN A 28 -2.17 -13.64 10.35
C ASN A 28 -3.06 -14.50 9.45
N ASP A 29 -2.76 -15.79 9.34
CA ASP A 29 -3.48 -16.71 8.46
C ASP A 29 -4.87 -17.10 8.97
N MET A 30 -5.22 -16.70 10.18
CA MET A 30 -6.56 -16.91 10.73
C MET A 30 -7.57 -15.89 10.20
N VAL A 31 -7.11 -14.81 9.59
CA VAL A 31 -7.96 -13.76 9.03
C VAL A 31 -7.76 -13.76 7.51
N LYS A 32 -8.82 -14.09 6.77
CA LYS A 32 -8.75 -14.05 5.30
C LYS A 32 -8.91 -12.62 4.82
N VAL A 33 -7.85 -12.08 4.23
CA VAL A 33 -7.87 -10.75 3.61
C VAL A 33 -7.21 -10.84 2.25
N TYR A 34 -7.66 -9.98 1.33
CA TYR A 34 -7.06 -9.89 0.00
C TYR A 34 -5.62 -9.36 0.11
N GLY A 35 -4.74 -9.90 -0.71
CA GLY A 35 -3.34 -9.48 -0.73
C GLY A 35 -2.46 -10.20 0.28
N PHE A 36 -3.02 -11.06 1.13
CA PHE A 36 -2.24 -11.77 2.14
C PHE A 36 -1.25 -12.74 1.49
N VAL A 37 0.01 -12.66 1.90
CA VAL A 37 1.10 -13.55 1.46
C VAL A 37 1.57 -14.41 2.63
N ASP A 38 1.98 -13.76 3.71
CA ASP A 38 2.38 -14.42 4.95
C ASP A 38 2.29 -13.44 6.13
N GLU A 39 2.55 -13.93 7.32
CA GLU A 39 2.40 -13.13 8.55
C GLU A 39 3.51 -12.07 8.72
N GLN A 40 4.56 -12.13 7.91
CA GLN A 40 5.69 -11.20 7.99
C GLN A 40 5.69 -10.14 6.91
N THR A 41 4.78 -10.25 5.94
CA THR A 41 4.64 -9.32 4.83
C THR A 41 3.42 -8.44 5.06
N PRO A 42 3.61 -7.14 5.40
CA PRO A 42 2.48 -6.25 5.60
C PRO A 42 1.73 -5.99 4.30
N ILE A 43 0.43 -5.79 4.42
CA ILE A 43 -0.44 -5.46 3.30
C ILE A 43 -0.62 -3.96 3.27
N LEU A 44 -0.44 -3.38 2.09
CA LEU A 44 -0.54 -1.94 1.86
C LEU A 44 -1.93 -1.58 1.36
N SER A 45 -2.45 -0.48 1.89
CA SER A 45 -3.65 0.18 1.37
C SER A 45 -3.35 1.66 1.17
N MET A 46 -3.94 2.27 0.15
CA MET A 46 -3.73 3.66 -0.16
C MET A 46 -5.03 4.30 -0.62
N ALA A 47 -5.24 5.54 -0.22
CA ALA A 47 -6.38 6.33 -0.67
C ALA A 47 -5.91 7.75 -0.96
N ILE A 48 -6.30 8.29 -2.11
CA ILE A 48 -6.01 9.67 -2.51
C ILE A 48 -7.33 10.36 -2.80
N SER A 49 -7.52 11.55 -2.25
CA SER A 49 -8.69 12.37 -2.52
C SER A 49 -8.83 12.60 -4.02
N HIS A 50 -10.06 12.50 -4.54
CA HIS A 50 -10.33 12.57 -5.97
C HIS A 50 -9.70 13.80 -6.63
N ASP A 51 -9.82 14.97 -5.99
CA ASP A 51 -9.32 16.23 -6.54
C ASP A 51 -7.77 16.28 -6.60
N TYR A 52 -7.11 15.37 -5.93
CA TYR A 52 -5.64 15.35 -5.84
C TYR A 52 -5.01 14.17 -6.58
N ARG A 53 -5.80 13.40 -7.31
CA ARG A 53 -5.28 12.30 -8.12
C ARG A 53 -4.48 12.84 -9.31
N GLY A 54 -3.45 12.10 -9.71
CA GLY A 54 -2.60 12.48 -10.83
C GLY A 54 -1.60 13.59 -10.53
N LYS A 55 -1.42 13.96 -9.26
CA LYS A 55 -0.51 15.05 -8.84
C LYS A 55 0.76 14.55 -8.14
N GLY A 56 1.04 13.25 -8.21
CA GLY A 56 2.25 12.69 -7.65
C GLY A 56 2.20 12.40 -6.15
N ILE A 57 1.05 12.59 -5.50
CA ILE A 57 0.90 12.36 -4.06
C ILE A 57 1.06 10.88 -3.74
N GLY A 58 0.47 10.00 -4.56
CA GLY A 58 0.60 8.56 -4.37
C GLY A 58 2.03 8.09 -4.47
N THR A 59 2.80 8.63 -5.41
CA THR A 59 4.21 8.32 -5.57
C THR A 59 5.01 8.73 -4.34
N LYS A 60 4.76 9.92 -3.81
CA LYS A 60 5.42 10.41 -2.59
C LYS A 60 5.09 9.54 -1.38
N LEU A 61 3.81 9.23 -1.20
CA LEU A 61 3.38 8.38 -0.09
C LEU A 61 4.00 7.00 -0.18
N MET A 62 4.04 6.43 -1.38
CA MET A 62 4.64 5.12 -1.61
C MET A 62 6.12 5.11 -1.30
N ASN A 63 6.86 6.14 -1.77
CA ASN A 63 8.28 6.28 -1.47
C ASN A 63 8.54 6.31 0.04
N GLU A 64 7.81 7.14 0.74
CA GLU A 64 7.99 7.28 2.18
C GLU A 64 7.60 6.01 2.93
N MET A 65 6.53 5.34 2.50
CA MET A 65 6.11 4.10 3.15
C MET A 65 7.13 2.98 2.92
N CYS A 66 7.70 2.86 1.73
CA CYS A 66 8.74 1.86 1.47
C CYS A 66 9.99 2.11 2.30
N LYS A 67 10.38 3.38 2.48
CA LYS A 67 11.50 3.72 3.36
C LYS A 67 11.20 3.34 4.81
N LEU A 68 10.01 3.68 5.28
CA LEU A 68 9.59 3.36 6.64
C LEU A 68 9.58 1.85 6.86
N ALA A 69 9.00 1.10 5.94
CA ALA A 69 8.93 -0.36 6.03
C ALA A 69 10.34 -0.98 6.03
N SER A 70 11.21 -0.50 5.16
CA SER A 70 12.60 -0.95 5.11
C SER A 70 13.34 -0.67 6.42
N ASN A 71 13.12 0.50 7.02
CA ASN A 71 13.71 0.88 8.30
C ASN A 71 13.21 0.00 9.44
N HIS A 72 11.99 -0.53 9.33
CA HIS A 72 11.44 -1.49 10.29
C HIS A 72 11.80 -2.93 9.93
N GLN A 73 12.70 -3.14 8.96
CA GLN A 73 13.24 -4.43 8.58
C GLN A 73 12.23 -5.39 7.93
N TYR A 74 11.13 -4.85 7.39
CA TYR A 74 10.26 -5.64 6.53
C TYR A 74 10.99 -5.93 5.21
N LYS A 75 10.85 -7.14 4.72
CA LYS A 75 11.53 -7.58 3.49
C LYS A 75 10.71 -7.38 2.24
N ALA A 76 9.40 -7.20 2.39
CA ALA A 76 8.47 -7.06 1.28
C ALA A 76 7.19 -6.38 1.74
N ILE A 77 6.44 -5.86 0.79
CA ILE A 77 5.08 -5.34 0.99
C ILE A 77 4.20 -5.97 -0.08
N SER A 78 3.01 -6.39 0.28
CA SER A 78 2.01 -6.89 -0.66
C SER A 78 0.80 -5.96 -0.72
N LEU A 79 -0.01 -6.12 -1.74
CA LEU A 79 -1.27 -5.41 -1.90
C LEU A 79 -2.23 -6.22 -2.77
N SER A 80 -3.49 -5.83 -2.73
CA SER A 80 -4.51 -6.33 -3.64
C SER A 80 -5.08 -5.15 -4.41
N VAL A 81 -5.25 -5.30 -5.72
CA VAL A 81 -5.75 -4.24 -6.57
C VAL A 81 -6.62 -4.83 -7.68
N ASP A 82 -7.76 -4.20 -7.94
CA ASP A 82 -8.55 -4.52 -9.12
C ASP A 82 -7.80 -4.00 -10.35
N PRO A 83 -7.61 -4.81 -11.41
CA PRO A 83 -6.84 -4.36 -12.57
C PRO A 83 -7.48 -3.19 -13.32
N SER A 84 -8.77 -2.91 -13.08
CA SER A 84 -9.41 -1.70 -13.62
C SER A 84 -9.09 -0.43 -12.83
N ASN A 85 -8.48 -0.57 -11.65
CA ASN A 85 -8.14 0.57 -10.79
C ASN A 85 -6.94 1.31 -11.40
N PRO A 86 -7.05 2.65 -11.62
CA PRO A 86 -5.93 3.43 -12.16
C PRO A 86 -4.64 3.34 -11.33
N ALA A 87 -4.74 3.03 -10.04
CA ALA A 87 -3.57 2.88 -9.17
C ALA A 87 -2.67 1.72 -9.58
N LEU A 88 -3.17 0.76 -10.37
CA LEU A 88 -2.35 -0.35 -10.87
C LEU A 88 -1.08 0.13 -11.55
N ARG A 89 -1.19 1.18 -12.39
CA ARG A 89 -0.03 1.73 -13.09
C ARG A 89 1.01 2.30 -12.14
N LEU A 90 0.56 2.95 -11.07
CA LEU A 90 1.47 3.45 -10.04
C LEU A 90 2.23 2.29 -9.39
N TYR A 91 1.51 1.24 -9.01
CA TYR A 91 2.12 0.09 -8.36
C TYR A 91 3.14 -0.59 -9.29
N GLU A 92 2.79 -0.77 -10.57
CA GLU A 92 3.71 -1.36 -11.55
C GLU A 92 4.96 -0.52 -11.76
N ARG A 93 4.79 0.79 -11.92
CA ARG A 93 5.93 1.70 -12.06
C ARG A 93 6.84 1.71 -10.84
N PHE A 94 6.25 1.52 -9.67
CA PHE A 94 7.00 1.51 -8.42
C PHE A 94 7.81 0.22 -8.25
N GLY A 95 7.45 -0.84 -8.94
CA GLY A 95 8.16 -2.11 -8.90
C GLY A 95 7.37 -3.28 -8.34
N PHE A 96 6.09 -3.06 -8.01
CA PHE A 96 5.22 -4.17 -7.62
C PHE A 96 4.99 -5.12 -8.78
N LYS A 97 5.03 -6.41 -8.51
CA LYS A 97 4.80 -7.45 -9.51
C LYS A 97 3.61 -8.31 -9.11
N LYS A 98 2.82 -8.70 -10.10
CA LYS A 98 1.71 -9.61 -9.90
C LYS A 98 2.22 -10.97 -9.46
N ILE A 99 1.69 -11.49 -8.35
CA ILE A 99 2.05 -12.81 -7.82
C ILE A 99 0.88 -13.77 -7.82
N GLY A 100 -0.33 -13.31 -8.03
CA GLY A 100 -1.51 -14.16 -8.08
C GLY A 100 -2.78 -13.37 -8.31
N VAL A 101 -3.90 -14.07 -8.28
CA VAL A 101 -5.24 -13.51 -8.47
C VAL A 101 -6.15 -14.05 -7.38
N ASP A 102 -7.00 -13.20 -6.86
CA ASP A 102 -8.01 -13.55 -5.87
C ASP A 102 -9.35 -12.98 -6.36
N GLY A 103 -10.20 -13.83 -6.92
CA GLY A 103 -11.37 -13.36 -7.64
C GLY A 103 -10.96 -12.50 -8.84
N THR A 104 -11.40 -11.25 -8.89
CA THR A 104 -11.02 -10.30 -9.95
C THR A 104 -9.83 -9.43 -9.54
N SER A 105 -9.35 -9.53 -8.31
CA SER A 105 -8.24 -8.71 -7.82
C SER A 105 -6.89 -9.39 -8.05
N TRP A 106 -5.89 -8.57 -8.40
CA TRP A 106 -4.51 -9.02 -8.51
C TRP A 106 -3.82 -8.86 -7.16
N ASN A 107 -3.09 -9.89 -6.77
CA ASN A 107 -2.17 -9.79 -5.65
C ASN A 107 -0.80 -9.39 -6.18
N MET A 108 -0.22 -8.37 -5.60
CA MET A 108 1.08 -7.84 -6.02
C MET A 108 2.02 -7.73 -4.83
N MET A 109 3.32 -7.78 -5.10
CA MET A 109 4.34 -7.71 -4.06
C MET A 109 5.56 -6.97 -4.58
N ILE A 110 6.21 -6.22 -3.70
CA ILE A 110 7.51 -5.60 -3.94
C ILE A 110 8.48 -6.07 -2.86
N SER A 111 9.71 -6.39 -3.27
CA SER A 111 10.81 -6.65 -2.34
C SER A 111 11.46 -5.34 -1.94
N LEU A 112 11.77 -5.20 -0.66
CA LEU A 112 12.39 -3.99 -0.13
C LEU A 112 13.90 -4.11 0.00
#